data_a920c4948feb1b3d483990e3069ccb43
#
_entry.id   a920c4948feb1b3d483990e3069ccb43
#
_cell.length_a   1.000
_cell.length_b   1.000
_cell.length_c   1.000
_cell.angle_alpha   90.00
_cell.angle_beta   90.00
_cell.angle_gamma   90.00
#
_symmetry.space_group_name_H-M   'P 1'
#
loop_
_entity.id
_entity.type
_entity.pdbx_description
1 polymer ?
#
loop_
_entity_poly.entity_id
_entity_poly.type
_entity_poly.pdbx_seq_one_letter_code
_entity_poly.pdbx_strand_id
1 'polypeptide(L)'
;MSDKYMKNLTFANIAKACDGTYIGDETLLDTTITGAVIDSRQVKEGYLFIPIKGERVDGHKFIPTVFEQGAAIVLSEHELTDPAGPYVLVESTTDAMKKLAAFYRKSLDIKVVGITGSVGKTSTKEMISSVLEQKYSVHKTAGNFNNEIGLPLTIFGIRESHQVAVLEMGISDFGEMHRLSTMSCPDVMVITNIGYCHLEFLGDRDGVLKAKTECFEHMMPDAVAVLNADDDKLATVQTVNGKPAIYYGKESASGVHKSVYTTNIENLGFDGMKAHFVTPEGEFDAHIHIPGEHNVYNAMAAAAVGLQLGLTIAEIKSGIEKAETIAGRTNFIKTHGMTVIDDCYNANPVSMKSSIEVLSHAKGRTIAVLGDMGELGSDEKKLHHEVGEAVGENHIHTLFAAGELAKEYAAGAAEKSSDVDIHYFEDREIMTQELLSYVKEGDTILVKASHFMEFPKVVEALSE
;
A
#
# COMPACT_ATOMS: atom_id res chain seq x y z
N MET A 1 -9.49 -21.95 -21.39
CA MET A 1 -10.44 -20.95 -21.94
C MET A 1 -10.90 -19.91 -20.91
N SER A 2 -10.65 -20.13 -19.62
CA SER A 2 -11.22 -19.32 -18.53
C SER A 2 -10.67 -17.90 -18.39
N ASP A 3 -9.38 -17.67 -18.63
CA ASP A 3 -8.75 -16.38 -18.30
C ASP A 3 -8.89 -15.27 -19.36
N LYS A 4 -9.44 -15.57 -20.53
CA LYS A 4 -9.65 -14.55 -21.56
C LYS A 4 -10.82 -13.63 -21.21
N TYR A 5 -11.89 -14.18 -20.64
CA TYR A 5 -13.11 -13.44 -20.35
C TYR A 5 -13.25 -13.16 -18.85
N MET A 6 -13.86 -12.04 -18.52
CA MET A 6 -14.19 -11.70 -17.15
C MET A 6 -15.48 -12.43 -16.73
N LYS A 7 -15.39 -13.29 -15.74
CA LYS A 7 -16.50 -14.14 -15.29
C LYS A 7 -17.75 -13.31 -15.02
N ASN A 8 -18.86 -13.70 -15.63
CA ASN A 8 -20.18 -13.12 -15.41
C ASN A 8 -20.35 -11.64 -15.81
N LEU A 9 -19.36 -11.02 -16.47
CA LEU A 9 -19.44 -9.64 -16.97
C LEU A 9 -19.97 -9.60 -18.40
N THR A 10 -21.22 -10.03 -18.61
CA THR A 10 -21.97 -9.79 -19.84
C THR A 10 -22.48 -8.36 -19.90
N PHE A 11 -22.83 -7.85 -21.09
CA PHE A 11 -23.37 -6.49 -21.24
C PHE A 11 -24.65 -6.30 -20.41
N ALA A 12 -25.53 -7.31 -20.37
CA ALA A 12 -26.72 -7.29 -19.51
C ALA A 12 -26.37 -7.18 -18.02
N ASN A 13 -25.38 -7.94 -17.56
CA ASN A 13 -24.96 -7.92 -16.17
C ASN A 13 -24.21 -6.62 -15.82
N ILE A 14 -23.45 -6.05 -16.74
CA ILE A 14 -22.80 -4.73 -16.56
C ILE A 14 -23.88 -3.66 -16.38
N ALA A 15 -24.87 -3.58 -17.27
CA ALA A 15 -25.97 -2.62 -17.14
C ALA A 15 -26.69 -2.76 -15.78
N LYS A 16 -27.02 -4.00 -15.40
CA LYS A 16 -27.68 -4.30 -14.12
C LYS A 16 -26.83 -3.93 -12.91
N ALA A 17 -25.55 -4.29 -12.92
CA ALA A 17 -24.61 -4.03 -11.81
C ALA A 17 -24.34 -2.53 -11.61
N CYS A 18 -24.37 -1.77 -12.71
CA CYS A 18 -24.17 -0.32 -12.71
C CYS A 18 -25.45 0.48 -12.40
N ASP A 19 -26.60 -0.18 -12.22
CA ASP A 19 -27.95 0.45 -12.18
C ASP A 19 -28.17 1.36 -13.40
N GLY A 20 -27.65 0.95 -14.56
CA GLY A 20 -27.67 1.71 -15.81
C GLY A 20 -28.62 1.13 -16.85
N THR A 21 -28.82 1.89 -17.93
CA THR A 21 -29.62 1.49 -19.08
C THR A 21 -28.70 1.09 -20.23
N TYR A 22 -28.83 -0.15 -20.70
CA TYR A 22 -28.12 -0.61 -21.91
C TYR A 22 -28.73 0.05 -23.16
N ILE A 23 -27.88 0.59 -24.02
CA ILE A 23 -28.25 1.17 -25.30
C ILE A 23 -27.37 0.56 -26.39
N GLY A 24 -28.01 -0.18 -27.32
CA GLY A 24 -27.31 -0.89 -28.41
C GLY A 24 -28.15 -2.07 -28.94
N ASP A 25 -27.52 -2.91 -29.74
CA ASP A 25 -28.14 -4.13 -30.26
C ASP A 25 -28.37 -5.16 -29.15
N GLU A 26 -29.62 -5.52 -28.89
CA GLU A 26 -30.02 -6.49 -27.85
C GLU A 26 -29.43 -7.89 -28.07
N THR A 27 -29.04 -8.24 -29.28
CA THR A 27 -28.37 -9.52 -29.56
C THR A 27 -26.99 -9.63 -28.94
N LEU A 28 -26.40 -8.52 -28.50
CA LEU A 28 -25.10 -8.44 -27.84
C LEU A 28 -25.15 -8.56 -26.31
N LEU A 29 -26.34 -8.62 -25.70
CA LEU A 29 -26.52 -8.61 -24.24
C LEU A 29 -25.75 -9.74 -23.51
N ASP A 30 -25.58 -10.89 -24.16
CA ASP A 30 -24.84 -12.03 -23.61
C ASP A 30 -23.33 -11.99 -23.90
N THR A 31 -22.86 -10.95 -24.61
CA THR A 31 -21.43 -10.77 -24.88
C THR A 31 -20.67 -10.47 -23.61
N THR A 32 -19.62 -11.23 -23.34
CA THR A 32 -18.75 -11.09 -22.13
C THR A 32 -17.50 -10.30 -22.46
N ILE A 33 -17.15 -9.32 -21.65
CA ILE A 33 -15.94 -8.51 -21.80
C ILE A 33 -14.67 -9.28 -21.42
N THR A 34 -13.52 -8.80 -21.92
CA THR A 34 -12.19 -9.39 -21.66
C THR A 34 -11.35 -8.56 -20.68
N GLY A 35 -11.74 -7.32 -20.41
CA GLY A 35 -11.09 -6.42 -19.46
C GLY A 35 -11.90 -5.15 -19.26
N ALA A 36 -11.53 -4.35 -18.25
CA ALA A 36 -12.12 -3.05 -17.97
C ALA A 36 -11.02 -2.05 -17.61
N VAL A 37 -11.05 -0.86 -18.22
CA VAL A 37 -10.03 0.18 -18.04
C VAL A 37 -10.66 1.58 -18.02
N ILE A 38 -9.95 2.52 -17.38
CA ILE A 38 -10.28 3.96 -17.37
C ILE A 38 -9.36 4.79 -18.27
N ASP A 39 -8.20 4.25 -18.65
CA ASP A 39 -7.24 4.91 -19.54
C ASP A 39 -7.48 4.46 -20.99
N SER A 40 -7.89 5.39 -21.85
CA SER A 40 -8.16 5.12 -23.27
C SER A 40 -6.98 4.50 -24.03
N ARG A 41 -5.74 4.74 -23.60
CA ARG A 41 -4.51 4.20 -24.20
C ARG A 41 -4.31 2.71 -23.91
N GLN A 42 -5.00 2.17 -22.91
CA GLN A 42 -4.90 0.77 -22.49
C GLN A 42 -6.04 -0.10 -23.02
N VAL A 43 -6.96 0.48 -23.77
CA VAL A 43 -8.07 -0.25 -24.40
C VAL A 43 -7.53 -1.33 -25.35
N LYS A 44 -8.12 -2.52 -25.28
CA LYS A 44 -7.88 -3.64 -26.17
C LYS A 44 -9.21 -4.21 -26.65
N GLU A 45 -9.15 -5.06 -27.65
CA GLU A 45 -10.34 -5.74 -28.18
C GLU A 45 -11.13 -6.46 -27.09
N GLY A 46 -12.42 -6.21 -27.02
CA GLY A 46 -13.32 -6.81 -26.04
C GLY A 46 -13.39 -6.12 -24.69
N TYR A 47 -12.73 -4.97 -24.50
CA TYR A 47 -12.71 -4.25 -23.22
C TYR A 47 -13.97 -3.40 -23.01
N LEU A 48 -14.30 -3.23 -21.73
CA LEU A 48 -15.15 -2.14 -21.24
C LEU A 48 -14.27 -0.92 -21.00
N PHE A 49 -14.63 0.21 -21.58
CA PHE A 49 -14.03 1.49 -21.24
C PHE A 49 -14.95 2.27 -20.28
N ILE A 50 -14.35 2.76 -19.18
CA ILE A 50 -15.04 3.52 -18.14
C ILE A 50 -14.48 4.96 -18.15
N PRO A 51 -15.10 5.92 -18.81
CA PRO A 51 -14.62 7.29 -18.82
C PRO A 51 -14.79 7.94 -17.44
N ILE A 52 -13.70 8.52 -16.92
CA ILE A 52 -13.72 9.25 -15.65
C ILE A 52 -13.62 10.75 -15.96
N LYS A 53 -14.46 11.54 -15.32
CA LYS A 53 -14.40 13.01 -15.38
C LYS A 53 -13.37 13.50 -14.36
N GLY A 54 -12.16 13.80 -14.83
CA GLY A 54 -11.09 14.36 -14.02
C GLY A 54 -11.13 15.89 -14.01
N GLU A 55 -10.31 16.50 -13.17
CA GLU A 55 -10.21 17.97 -13.04
C GLU A 55 -9.79 18.67 -14.34
N ARG A 56 -8.90 18.05 -15.11
CA ARG A 56 -8.33 18.64 -16.34
C ARG A 56 -8.93 18.08 -17.61
N VAL A 57 -9.42 16.85 -17.57
CA VAL A 57 -9.84 16.12 -18.76
C VAL A 57 -11.07 15.28 -18.44
N ASP A 58 -12.11 15.41 -19.27
CA ASP A 58 -13.26 14.50 -19.26
C ASP A 58 -12.96 13.31 -20.19
N GLY A 59 -12.98 12.10 -19.61
CA GLY A 59 -12.72 10.84 -20.31
C GLY A 59 -13.74 10.52 -21.41
N HIS A 60 -14.96 11.06 -21.35
CA HIS A 60 -16.01 10.80 -22.33
C HIS A 60 -15.61 11.23 -23.75
N LYS A 61 -14.74 12.24 -23.90
CA LYS A 61 -14.25 12.67 -25.21
C LYS A 61 -13.48 11.59 -25.97
N PHE A 62 -12.99 10.54 -25.29
CA PHE A 62 -12.25 9.44 -25.91
C PHE A 62 -13.15 8.30 -26.38
N ILE A 63 -14.48 8.35 -26.13
CA ILE A 63 -15.41 7.28 -26.49
C ILE A 63 -15.33 6.91 -28.00
N PRO A 64 -15.29 7.85 -28.95
CA PRO A 64 -15.13 7.46 -30.37
C PRO A 64 -13.83 6.70 -30.63
N THR A 65 -12.71 7.18 -30.10
CA THR A 65 -11.39 6.58 -30.30
C THR A 65 -11.28 5.19 -29.70
N VAL A 66 -11.87 4.94 -28.52
CA VAL A 66 -11.78 3.61 -27.88
C VAL A 66 -12.59 2.56 -28.64
N PHE A 67 -13.68 2.92 -29.32
CA PHE A 67 -14.38 2.00 -30.21
C PHE A 67 -13.52 1.62 -31.43
N GLU A 68 -12.78 2.56 -32.01
CA GLU A 68 -11.81 2.30 -33.08
C GLU A 68 -10.69 1.35 -32.62
N GLN A 69 -10.33 1.38 -31.32
CA GLN A 69 -9.34 0.49 -30.71
C GLN A 69 -9.89 -0.89 -30.32
N GLY A 70 -11.20 -1.11 -30.48
CA GLY A 70 -11.83 -2.43 -30.20
C GLY A 70 -12.52 -2.52 -28.85
N ALA A 71 -12.86 -1.41 -28.19
CA ALA A 71 -13.74 -1.46 -27.02
C ALA A 71 -15.06 -2.15 -27.39
N ALA A 72 -15.48 -3.15 -26.59
CA ALA A 72 -16.71 -3.87 -26.83
C ALA A 72 -17.95 -3.09 -26.36
N ILE A 73 -17.79 -2.30 -25.30
CA ILE A 73 -18.84 -1.52 -24.65
C ILE A 73 -18.18 -0.39 -23.86
N VAL A 74 -18.91 0.72 -23.66
CA VAL A 74 -18.47 1.85 -22.81
C VAL A 74 -19.55 2.21 -21.79
N LEU A 75 -19.17 2.83 -20.66
CA LEU A 75 -20.10 3.57 -19.82
C LEU A 75 -20.21 5.02 -20.32
N SER A 76 -21.34 5.68 -20.07
CA SER A 76 -21.51 7.10 -20.36
C SER A 76 -22.47 7.75 -19.36
N GLU A 77 -22.18 8.99 -18.96
CA GLU A 77 -23.05 9.80 -18.09
C GLU A 77 -24.10 10.62 -18.89
N HIS A 78 -24.06 10.54 -20.21
CA HIS A 78 -25.00 11.22 -21.10
C HIS A 78 -25.29 10.35 -22.32
N GLU A 79 -26.43 10.62 -22.98
CA GLU A 79 -26.77 9.96 -24.22
C GLU A 79 -25.76 10.31 -25.31
N LEU A 80 -25.30 9.27 -26.05
CA LEU A 80 -24.37 9.43 -27.14
C LEU A 80 -25.11 9.61 -28.46
N THR A 81 -24.67 10.58 -29.24
CA THR A 81 -25.21 10.81 -30.59
C THR A 81 -24.47 9.93 -31.60
N ASP A 82 -25.18 9.05 -32.25
CA ASP A 82 -24.66 8.11 -33.28
C ASP A 82 -23.41 7.32 -32.81
N PRO A 83 -23.50 6.54 -31.69
CA PRO A 83 -22.37 5.85 -31.14
C PRO A 83 -21.90 4.72 -32.07
N ALA A 84 -20.58 4.53 -32.18
CA ALA A 84 -19.97 3.48 -32.96
C ALA A 84 -20.15 2.06 -32.37
N GLY A 85 -20.69 1.94 -31.16
CA GLY A 85 -20.94 0.67 -30.48
C GLY A 85 -21.87 0.83 -29.29
N PRO A 86 -22.19 -0.28 -28.59
CA PRO A 86 -23.11 -0.28 -27.46
C PRO A 86 -22.53 0.44 -26.24
N TYR A 87 -23.40 1.03 -25.41
CA TYR A 87 -23.02 1.66 -24.17
C TYR A 87 -24.04 1.45 -23.06
N VAL A 88 -23.63 1.67 -21.83
CA VAL A 88 -24.50 1.72 -20.65
C VAL A 88 -24.57 3.16 -20.18
N LEU A 89 -25.76 3.73 -20.21
CA LEU A 89 -26.05 5.04 -19.66
C LEU A 89 -26.19 4.93 -18.14
N VAL A 90 -25.38 5.69 -17.40
CA VAL A 90 -25.32 5.69 -15.94
C VAL A 90 -25.36 7.12 -15.39
N GLU A 91 -25.75 7.30 -14.15
CA GLU A 91 -25.74 8.61 -13.48
C GLU A 91 -24.30 9.10 -13.20
N SER A 92 -23.43 8.18 -12.76
CA SER A 92 -22.02 8.43 -12.45
C SER A 92 -21.18 7.24 -12.88
N THR A 93 -20.21 7.45 -13.75
CA THR A 93 -19.28 6.38 -14.20
C THR A 93 -18.38 5.91 -13.08
N THR A 94 -18.00 6.79 -12.14
CA THR A 94 -17.18 6.43 -10.98
C THR A 94 -17.97 5.54 -10.01
N ASP A 95 -19.24 5.83 -9.73
CA ASP A 95 -20.04 4.98 -8.85
C ASP A 95 -20.45 3.68 -9.52
N ALA A 96 -20.74 3.73 -10.82
CA ALA A 96 -20.98 2.53 -11.63
C ALA A 96 -19.77 1.58 -11.61
N MET A 97 -18.55 2.11 -11.72
CA MET A 97 -17.31 1.34 -11.62
C MET A 97 -17.19 0.63 -10.26
N LYS A 98 -17.48 1.32 -9.15
CA LYS A 98 -17.44 0.72 -7.80
C LYS A 98 -18.47 -0.41 -7.66
N LYS A 99 -19.71 -0.19 -8.10
CA LYS A 99 -20.78 -1.19 -8.11
C LYS A 99 -20.40 -2.41 -8.96
N LEU A 100 -19.85 -2.16 -10.14
CA LEU A 100 -19.39 -3.22 -11.04
C LEU A 100 -18.25 -4.05 -10.43
N ALA A 101 -17.28 -3.40 -9.77
CA ALA A 101 -16.20 -4.08 -9.07
C ALA A 101 -16.73 -4.98 -7.94
N ALA A 102 -17.67 -4.48 -7.13
CA ALA A 102 -18.34 -5.26 -6.09
C ALA A 102 -19.12 -6.46 -6.67
N PHE A 103 -19.82 -6.26 -7.78
CA PHE A 103 -20.52 -7.34 -8.48
C PHE A 103 -19.54 -8.40 -9.02
N TYR A 104 -18.47 -7.95 -9.68
CA TYR A 104 -17.45 -8.85 -10.19
C TYR A 104 -16.77 -9.65 -9.09
N ARG A 105 -16.34 -8.99 -7.99
CA ARG A 105 -15.75 -9.66 -6.83
C ARG A 105 -16.66 -10.77 -6.27
N LYS A 106 -17.95 -10.50 -6.15
CA LYS A 106 -18.93 -11.48 -5.64
C LYS A 106 -19.17 -12.65 -6.60
N SER A 107 -18.89 -12.47 -7.89
CA SER A 107 -19.03 -13.55 -8.88
C SER A 107 -17.85 -14.53 -8.89
N LEU A 108 -16.73 -14.16 -8.22
CA LEU A 108 -15.51 -14.95 -8.16
C LEU A 108 -15.47 -15.81 -6.90
N ASP A 109 -15.08 -17.07 -7.07
CA ASP A 109 -14.84 -18.03 -5.98
C ASP A 109 -13.36 -17.99 -5.59
N ILE A 110 -12.97 -16.92 -4.91
CA ILE A 110 -11.58 -16.72 -4.45
C ILE A 110 -11.58 -16.17 -3.03
N LYS A 111 -10.48 -16.37 -2.31
CA LYS A 111 -10.25 -15.74 -1.02
C LYS A 111 -9.68 -14.32 -1.20
N VAL A 112 -10.13 -13.38 -0.38
CA VAL A 112 -9.61 -12.01 -0.38
C VAL A 112 -9.01 -11.67 0.98
N VAL A 113 -7.74 -11.23 0.94
CA VAL A 113 -7.05 -10.62 2.07
C VAL A 113 -7.04 -9.11 1.86
N GLY A 114 -7.77 -8.38 2.69
CA GLY A 114 -7.74 -6.92 2.73
C GLY A 114 -6.64 -6.44 3.68
N ILE A 115 -5.93 -5.38 3.31
CA ILE A 115 -4.86 -4.81 4.13
C ILE A 115 -5.02 -3.31 4.23
N THR A 116 -5.05 -2.79 5.46
CA THR A 116 -4.96 -1.36 5.74
C THR A 116 -4.03 -1.07 6.93
N GLY A 117 -3.87 0.19 7.26
CA GLY A 117 -3.06 0.68 8.36
C GLY A 117 -2.47 2.05 8.05
N SER A 118 -1.91 2.69 9.03
CA SER A 118 -1.25 3.99 8.85
C SER A 118 0.06 3.83 8.08
N VAL A 119 0.88 2.85 8.46
CA VAL A 119 2.19 2.55 7.87
C VAL A 119 2.30 1.07 7.53
N GLY A 120 3.16 0.74 6.57
CA GLY A 120 3.53 -0.65 6.27
C GLY A 120 2.56 -1.43 5.39
N LYS A 121 1.44 -0.85 4.93
CA LYS A 121 0.44 -1.53 4.08
C LYS A 121 1.06 -2.28 2.91
N THR A 122 1.82 -1.57 2.09
CA THR A 122 2.43 -2.13 0.87
C THR A 122 3.47 -3.21 1.18
N SER A 123 4.35 -2.97 2.16
CA SER A 123 5.35 -3.96 2.56
C SER A 123 4.70 -5.21 3.18
N THR A 124 3.63 -5.04 3.98
CA THR A 124 2.85 -6.16 4.50
C THR A 124 2.13 -6.92 3.39
N LYS A 125 1.57 -6.21 2.38
CA LYS A 125 0.96 -6.81 1.19
C LYS A 125 1.96 -7.69 0.44
N GLU A 126 3.17 -7.19 0.20
CA GLU A 126 4.21 -7.96 -0.49
C GLU A 126 4.64 -9.19 0.33
N MET A 127 4.84 -9.04 1.64
CA MET A 127 5.19 -10.14 2.53
C MET A 127 4.09 -11.21 2.57
N ILE A 128 2.83 -10.81 2.71
CA ILE A 128 1.66 -11.72 2.66
C ILE A 128 1.59 -12.42 1.30
N SER A 129 1.76 -11.67 0.21
CA SER A 129 1.72 -12.24 -1.14
C SER A 129 2.83 -13.27 -1.33
N SER A 130 4.07 -12.97 -0.93
CA SER A 130 5.20 -13.91 -1.00
C SER A 130 4.93 -15.21 -0.22
N VAL A 131 4.30 -15.11 0.95
CA VAL A 131 3.89 -16.28 1.75
C VAL A 131 2.80 -17.07 1.03
N LEU A 132 1.76 -16.42 0.54
CA LEU A 132 0.64 -17.09 -0.10
C LEU A 132 1.00 -17.71 -1.45
N GLU A 133 1.94 -17.12 -2.20
CA GLU A 133 2.47 -17.64 -3.48
C GLU A 133 3.20 -18.99 -3.33
N GLN A 134 3.53 -19.41 -2.10
CA GLN A 134 4.10 -20.75 -1.88
C GLN A 134 3.06 -21.86 -2.10
N LYS A 135 1.77 -21.53 -2.10
CA LYS A 135 0.67 -22.50 -2.23
C LYS A 135 -0.37 -22.10 -3.27
N TYR A 136 -0.61 -20.82 -3.48
CA TYR A 136 -1.73 -20.31 -4.26
C TYR A 136 -1.28 -19.47 -5.45
N SER A 137 -2.14 -19.41 -6.47
CA SER A 137 -2.05 -18.36 -7.50
C SER A 137 -2.62 -17.07 -6.92
N VAL A 138 -1.77 -16.07 -6.72
CA VAL A 138 -2.10 -14.82 -6.04
C VAL A 138 -2.23 -13.67 -7.02
N HIS A 139 -3.32 -12.89 -6.90
CA HIS A 139 -3.44 -11.56 -7.48
C HIS A 139 -3.26 -10.51 -6.39
N LYS A 140 -2.51 -9.44 -6.65
CA LYS A 140 -2.26 -8.39 -5.64
C LYS A 140 -2.38 -6.99 -6.22
N THR A 141 -2.68 -6.02 -5.35
CA THR A 141 -2.68 -4.59 -5.71
C THR A 141 -1.32 -4.18 -6.27
N ALA A 142 -1.31 -3.66 -7.49
CA ALA A 142 -0.12 -3.11 -8.12
C ALA A 142 0.06 -1.63 -7.74
N GLY A 143 1.31 -1.20 -7.53
CA GLY A 143 1.62 0.20 -7.21
C GLY A 143 0.79 0.73 -6.04
N ASN A 144 0.10 1.85 -6.29
CA ASN A 144 -0.78 2.53 -5.32
C ASN A 144 -2.28 2.44 -5.68
N PHE A 145 -2.71 1.42 -6.40
CA PHE A 145 -4.12 1.22 -6.78
C PHE A 145 -4.97 0.75 -5.59
N ASN A 146 -4.94 1.51 -4.50
CA ASN A 146 -5.49 1.18 -3.19
C ASN A 146 -6.64 2.10 -2.74
N ASN A 147 -7.03 3.09 -3.57
CA ASN A 147 -8.11 4.04 -3.30
C ASN A 147 -9.39 3.68 -4.10
N GLU A 148 -10.42 4.53 -4.03
CA GLU A 148 -11.73 4.33 -4.67
C GLU A 148 -11.71 4.22 -6.21
N ILE A 149 -10.62 4.64 -6.86
CA ILE A 149 -10.40 4.47 -8.30
C ILE A 149 -9.50 3.26 -8.57
N GLY A 150 -8.43 3.09 -7.79
CA GLY A 150 -7.43 2.05 -8.01
C GLY A 150 -7.90 0.65 -7.59
N LEU A 151 -8.63 0.53 -6.48
CA LEU A 151 -9.12 -0.77 -6.00
C LEU A 151 -10.08 -1.46 -7.00
N PRO A 152 -11.06 -0.78 -7.61
CA PRO A 152 -11.85 -1.37 -8.68
C PRO A 152 -11.00 -1.92 -9.83
N LEU A 153 -9.98 -1.18 -10.27
CA LEU A 153 -9.08 -1.62 -11.34
C LEU A 153 -8.27 -2.86 -10.93
N THR A 154 -7.83 -2.91 -9.67
CA THR A 154 -7.18 -4.11 -9.12
C THR A 154 -8.15 -5.29 -9.14
N ILE A 155 -9.40 -5.11 -8.73
CA ILE A 155 -10.44 -6.15 -8.74
C ILE A 155 -10.72 -6.63 -10.17
N PHE A 156 -10.81 -5.73 -11.15
CA PHE A 156 -10.98 -6.10 -12.57
C PHE A 156 -9.79 -6.87 -13.15
N GLY A 157 -8.62 -6.81 -12.51
CA GLY A 157 -7.46 -7.63 -12.85
C GLY A 157 -7.55 -9.09 -12.41
N ILE A 158 -8.46 -9.44 -11.50
CA ILE A 158 -8.62 -10.81 -11.02
C ILE A 158 -9.15 -11.71 -12.15
N ARG A 159 -8.69 -12.96 -12.19
CA ARG A 159 -9.12 -14.00 -13.14
C ARG A 159 -9.50 -15.27 -12.38
N GLU A 160 -10.22 -16.18 -13.03
CA GLU A 160 -10.62 -17.46 -12.42
C GLU A 160 -9.45 -18.38 -12.06
N SER A 161 -8.28 -18.18 -12.67
CA SER A 161 -7.04 -18.90 -12.31
C SER A 161 -6.45 -18.45 -10.98
N HIS A 162 -6.79 -17.24 -10.48
CA HIS A 162 -6.35 -16.80 -9.19
C HIS A 162 -7.18 -17.45 -8.07
N GLN A 163 -6.50 -17.87 -7.00
CA GLN A 163 -7.11 -18.51 -5.84
C GLN A 163 -7.23 -17.54 -4.66
N VAL A 164 -6.33 -16.57 -4.58
CA VAL A 164 -6.32 -15.52 -3.55
C VAL A 164 -6.07 -14.16 -4.18
N ALA A 165 -6.75 -13.13 -3.69
CA ALA A 165 -6.43 -11.74 -3.98
C ALA A 165 -5.97 -11.02 -2.71
N VAL A 166 -4.85 -10.29 -2.77
CA VAL A 166 -4.31 -9.47 -1.68
C VAL A 166 -4.50 -8.01 -2.04
N LEU A 167 -5.48 -7.37 -1.40
CA LEU A 167 -5.98 -6.05 -1.75
C LEU A 167 -5.57 -5.01 -0.71
N GLU A 168 -4.71 -4.08 -1.10
CA GLU A 168 -4.35 -2.93 -0.28
C GLU A 168 -5.48 -1.89 -0.31
N MET A 169 -5.86 -1.36 0.86
CA MET A 169 -6.92 -0.37 1.04
C MET A 169 -6.38 0.85 1.78
N GLY A 170 -6.19 1.94 1.07
CA GLY A 170 -5.73 3.24 1.57
C GLY A 170 -6.87 4.22 1.68
N ILE A 171 -6.93 4.95 2.80
CA ILE A 171 -7.94 5.97 3.07
C ILE A 171 -7.30 7.24 3.61
N SER A 172 -7.97 8.35 3.36
CA SER A 172 -7.65 9.67 3.90
C SER A 172 -8.77 10.26 4.74
N ASP A 173 -10.03 9.83 4.55
CA ASP A 173 -11.20 10.38 5.23
C ASP A 173 -12.19 9.28 5.67
N PHE A 174 -13.16 9.66 6.51
CA PHE A 174 -14.25 8.78 6.94
C PHE A 174 -15.13 8.35 5.76
N GLY A 175 -15.66 7.12 5.87
CA GLY A 175 -16.53 6.51 4.85
C GLY A 175 -15.78 5.96 3.64
N GLU A 176 -14.51 6.29 3.41
CA GLU A 176 -13.73 5.70 2.30
C GLU A 176 -13.52 4.21 2.53
N MET A 177 -13.16 3.81 3.75
CA MET A 177 -12.95 2.39 4.07
C MET A 177 -14.23 1.58 3.96
N HIS A 178 -15.37 2.14 4.33
CA HIS A 178 -16.69 1.54 4.10
C HIS A 178 -16.89 1.24 2.60
N ARG A 179 -16.60 2.22 1.71
CA ARG A 179 -16.75 2.04 0.25
C ARG A 179 -15.75 1.01 -0.31
N LEU A 180 -14.48 1.04 0.14
CA LEU A 180 -13.47 0.08 -0.28
C LEU A 180 -13.80 -1.36 0.15
N SER A 181 -14.24 -1.53 1.40
CA SER A 181 -14.59 -2.86 1.94
C SER A 181 -15.87 -3.42 1.32
N THR A 182 -16.82 -2.57 0.93
CA THR A 182 -18.02 -2.99 0.17
C THR A 182 -17.64 -3.62 -1.18
N MET A 183 -16.58 -3.11 -1.84
CA MET A 183 -16.08 -3.66 -3.09
C MET A 183 -15.27 -4.94 -2.89
N SER A 184 -14.41 -4.98 -1.86
CA SER A 184 -13.45 -6.08 -1.66
C SER A 184 -14.07 -7.29 -0.94
N CYS A 185 -15.01 -7.09 -0.01
CA CYS A 185 -15.62 -8.13 0.83
C CYS A 185 -14.56 -9.12 1.35
N PRO A 186 -13.62 -8.71 2.22
CA PRO A 186 -12.47 -9.55 2.58
C PRO A 186 -12.86 -10.77 3.43
N ASP A 187 -12.17 -11.89 3.20
CA ASP A 187 -12.20 -13.10 4.04
C ASP A 187 -11.23 -12.98 5.22
N VAL A 188 -10.13 -12.26 5.03
CA VAL A 188 -9.17 -11.91 6.08
C VAL A 188 -8.90 -10.41 5.99
N MET A 189 -9.02 -9.69 7.11
CA MET A 189 -8.73 -8.26 7.17
C MET A 189 -7.52 -7.99 8.07
N VAL A 190 -6.47 -7.42 7.53
CA VAL A 190 -5.26 -7.06 8.25
C VAL A 190 -5.22 -5.56 8.51
N ILE A 191 -5.01 -5.15 9.76
CA ILE A 191 -4.69 -3.76 10.11
C ILE A 191 -3.31 -3.73 10.75
N THR A 192 -2.36 -3.04 10.10
CA THR A 192 -0.96 -3.07 10.51
C THR A 192 -0.68 -2.22 11.75
N ASN A 193 -1.21 -1.02 11.81
CA ASN A 193 -1.08 -0.08 12.92
C ASN A 193 -2.02 1.12 12.78
N ILE A 194 -2.19 1.85 13.88
CA ILE A 194 -2.95 3.11 13.99
C ILE A 194 -1.98 4.22 14.43
N GLY A 195 -1.35 4.84 13.45
CA GLY A 195 -0.37 5.92 13.65
C GLY A 195 -0.93 7.31 13.30
N TYR A 196 -0.03 8.27 13.26
CA TYR A 196 -0.32 9.66 12.89
C TYR A 196 -0.34 9.80 11.37
N CYS A 197 -1.51 9.66 10.77
CA CYS A 197 -1.71 9.85 9.32
C CYS A 197 -3.07 10.50 9.08
N HIS A 198 -3.14 11.37 8.06
CA HIS A 198 -4.38 12.05 7.65
C HIS A 198 -5.10 12.76 8.80
N LEU A 199 -4.35 13.30 9.78
CA LEU A 199 -4.89 13.92 10.98
C LEU A 199 -5.71 15.18 10.68
N GLU A 200 -5.43 15.83 9.56
CA GLU A 200 -6.21 16.96 9.08
C GLU A 200 -7.69 16.61 8.88
N PHE A 201 -7.98 15.38 8.41
CA PHE A 201 -9.34 14.89 8.12
C PHE A 201 -9.90 14.01 9.26
N LEU A 202 -9.05 13.20 9.88
CA LEU A 202 -9.46 12.21 10.89
C LEU A 202 -9.34 12.72 12.34
N GLY A 203 -8.71 13.87 12.55
CA GLY A 203 -8.56 14.55 13.84
C GLY A 203 -7.43 13.97 14.69
N ASP A 204 -7.59 12.76 15.20
CA ASP A 204 -6.63 12.10 16.07
C ASP A 204 -6.52 10.59 15.79
N ARG A 205 -5.71 9.86 16.57
CA ARG A 205 -5.55 8.41 16.42
C ARG A 205 -6.84 7.61 16.69
N ASP A 206 -7.77 8.13 17.48
CA ASP A 206 -9.07 7.48 17.68
C ASP A 206 -9.94 7.62 16.42
N GLY A 207 -9.88 8.77 15.74
CA GLY A 207 -10.49 8.96 14.45
C GLY A 207 -9.87 8.04 13.38
N VAL A 208 -8.53 7.88 13.39
CA VAL A 208 -7.84 6.93 12.48
C VAL A 208 -8.30 5.49 12.74
N LEU A 209 -8.40 5.06 14.01
CA LEU A 209 -8.93 3.74 14.37
C LEU A 209 -10.36 3.58 13.84
N LYS A 210 -11.23 4.55 14.13
CA LYS A 210 -12.64 4.52 13.69
C LYS A 210 -12.75 4.39 12.18
N ALA A 211 -12.04 5.23 11.42
CA ALA A 211 -12.09 5.19 9.95
C ALA A 211 -11.60 3.86 9.38
N LYS A 212 -10.47 3.32 9.91
CA LYS A 212 -9.92 2.07 9.40
C LYS A 212 -10.76 0.84 9.77
N THR A 213 -11.46 0.86 10.90
CA THR A 213 -12.31 -0.25 11.34
C THR A 213 -13.68 -0.29 10.66
N GLU A 214 -14.06 0.72 9.86
CA GLU A 214 -15.24 0.67 8.98
C GLU A 214 -15.22 -0.57 8.05
N CYS A 215 -14.03 -1.10 7.73
CA CYS A 215 -13.90 -2.32 6.92
C CYS A 215 -14.57 -3.56 7.55
N PHE A 216 -14.75 -3.59 8.84
CA PHE A 216 -15.33 -4.75 9.52
C PHE A 216 -16.80 -4.99 9.17
N GLU A 217 -17.53 -3.96 8.76
CA GLU A 217 -18.94 -4.04 8.40
C GLU A 217 -19.20 -4.87 7.12
N HIS A 218 -18.21 -4.96 6.23
CA HIS A 218 -18.35 -5.60 4.92
C HIS A 218 -17.49 -6.85 4.72
N MET A 219 -16.91 -7.36 5.78
CA MET A 219 -16.19 -8.63 5.74
C MET A 219 -17.16 -9.80 5.46
N MET A 220 -16.64 -10.86 4.85
CA MET A 220 -17.42 -12.09 4.65
C MET A 220 -17.89 -12.68 6.00
N PRO A 221 -19.02 -13.43 6.05
CA PRO A 221 -19.56 -13.94 7.32
C PRO A 221 -18.59 -14.75 8.17
N ASP A 222 -17.68 -15.52 7.50
CA ASP A 222 -16.68 -16.34 8.18
C ASP A 222 -15.30 -15.67 8.26
N ALA A 223 -15.21 -14.41 7.89
CA ALA A 223 -13.97 -13.67 7.89
C ALA A 223 -13.38 -13.47 9.29
N VAL A 224 -12.08 -13.23 9.31
CA VAL A 224 -11.29 -12.96 10.52
C VAL A 224 -10.49 -11.67 10.39
N ALA A 225 -10.29 -10.96 11.51
CA ALA A 225 -9.40 -9.82 11.57
C ALA A 225 -8.04 -10.24 12.15
N VAL A 226 -6.95 -9.82 11.51
CA VAL A 226 -5.56 -10.02 11.93
C VAL A 226 -5.00 -8.66 12.34
N LEU A 227 -4.71 -8.47 13.62
CA LEU A 227 -4.40 -7.19 14.23
C LEU A 227 -3.04 -7.21 14.96
N ASN A 228 -2.33 -6.09 14.90
CA ASN A 228 -1.10 -5.90 15.66
C ASN A 228 -1.43 -5.64 17.15
N ALA A 229 -1.08 -6.56 18.02
CA ALA A 229 -1.31 -6.45 19.47
C ALA A 229 -0.41 -5.40 20.17
N ASP A 230 0.70 -5.04 19.54
CA ASP A 230 1.65 -4.08 20.11
C ASP A 230 1.28 -2.62 19.74
N ASP A 231 0.24 -2.45 18.92
CA ASP A 231 -0.42 -1.15 18.71
C ASP A 231 -1.50 -0.94 19.79
N ASP A 232 -1.35 0.11 20.60
CA ASP A 232 -2.22 0.41 21.75
C ASP A 232 -3.70 0.61 21.35
N LYS A 233 -3.96 1.12 20.14
CA LYS A 233 -5.31 1.30 19.63
C LYS A 233 -5.91 -0.01 19.13
N LEU A 234 -5.16 -0.80 18.36
CA LEU A 234 -5.63 -2.10 17.87
C LEU A 234 -5.82 -3.11 19.00
N ALA A 235 -5.00 -3.06 20.05
CA ALA A 235 -5.14 -3.91 21.23
C ALA A 235 -6.49 -3.77 21.95
N THR A 236 -7.22 -2.67 21.72
CA THR A 236 -8.57 -2.46 22.26
C THR A 236 -9.68 -3.20 21.50
N VAL A 237 -9.41 -3.68 20.28
CA VAL A 237 -10.38 -4.34 19.39
C VAL A 237 -10.43 -5.83 19.68
N GLN A 238 -11.19 -6.27 20.66
CA GLN A 238 -11.20 -7.67 21.10
C GLN A 238 -11.96 -8.61 20.16
N THR A 239 -13.04 -8.14 19.57
CA THR A 239 -13.90 -8.94 18.69
C THR A 239 -14.29 -8.16 17.44
N VAL A 240 -14.38 -8.87 16.32
CA VAL A 240 -14.88 -8.36 15.03
C VAL A 240 -15.98 -9.28 14.55
N ASN A 241 -17.17 -8.74 14.31
CA ASN A 241 -18.35 -9.50 13.89
C ASN A 241 -18.65 -10.73 14.77
N GLY A 242 -18.48 -10.57 16.11
CA GLY A 242 -18.70 -11.61 17.09
C GLY A 242 -17.61 -12.68 17.20
N LYS A 243 -16.52 -12.57 16.46
CA LYS A 243 -15.37 -13.47 16.52
C LYS A 243 -14.18 -12.78 17.20
N PRO A 244 -13.37 -13.50 18.00
CA PRO A 244 -12.11 -12.95 18.52
C PRO A 244 -11.18 -12.50 17.37
N ALA A 245 -10.51 -11.37 17.54
CA ALA A 245 -9.46 -10.97 16.63
C ALA A 245 -8.24 -11.89 16.79
N ILE A 246 -7.52 -12.12 15.69
CA ILE A 246 -6.24 -12.84 15.68
C ILE A 246 -5.13 -11.83 15.86
N TYR A 247 -4.40 -11.93 16.96
CA TYR A 247 -3.36 -10.99 17.27
C TYR A 247 -1.96 -11.52 16.95
N TYR A 248 -1.10 -10.64 16.45
CA TYR A 248 0.33 -10.86 16.31
C TYR A 248 1.13 -9.75 17.01
N GLY A 249 2.40 -10.02 17.38
CA GLY A 249 3.27 -9.05 18.01
C GLY A 249 4.47 -9.69 18.71
N LYS A 250 5.25 -8.91 19.48
CA LYS A 250 6.33 -9.43 20.33
C LYS A 250 5.75 -10.10 21.57
N GLU A 251 6.43 -11.14 22.08
CA GLU A 251 5.99 -11.87 23.28
C GLU A 251 5.76 -10.94 24.48
N SER A 252 6.70 -10.04 24.73
CA SER A 252 6.75 -9.17 25.92
C SER A 252 5.87 -7.95 25.88
N ALA A 253 5.30 -7.61 24.69
CA ALA A 253 4.50 -6.40 24.54
C ALA A 253 3.01 -6.73 24.73
N SER A 254 2.26 -5.84 25.36
CA SER A 254 0.81 -5.86 25.63
C SER A 254 0.29 -7.08 26.42
N GLY A 255 -0.74 -6.91 27.23
CA GLY A 255 -1.42 -8.01 27.94
C GLY A 255 -2.42 -8.81 27.08
N VAL A 256 -2.37 -8.66 25.76
CA VAL A 256 -3.26 -9.32 24.80
C VAL A 256 -2.66 -10.68 24.40
N HIS A 257 -3.50 -11.72 24.40
CA HIS A 257 -3.07 -13.04 23.89
C HIS A 257 -2.81 -12.97 22.39
N LYS A 258 -1.62 -13.40 21.98
CA LYS A 258 -1.18 -13.40 20.57
C LYS A 258 -1.17 -14.82 20.03
N SER A 259 -1.74 -14.99 18.84
CA SER A 259 -1.69 -16.26 18.12
C SER A 259 -0.36 -16.46 17.39
N VAL A 260 0.26 -15.38 16.93
CA VAL A 260 1.59 -15.41 16.31
C VAL A 260 2.47 -14.37 16.99
N TYR A 261 3.62 -14.80 17.48
CA TYR A 261 4.55 -13.86 18.14
C TYR A 261 6.01 -14.26 17.94
N THR A 262 6.89 -13.30 18.22
CA THR A 262 8.34 -13.52 18.21
C THR A 262 8.91 -13.41 19.61
N THR A 263 9.83 -14.32 19.96
CA THR A 263 10.54 -14.35 21.25
C THR A 263 11.95 -13.79 21.16
N ASN A 264 12.56 -13.86 19.99
CA ASN A 264 13.92 -13.38 19.73
C ASN A 264 13.97 -12.69 18.37
N ILE A 265 14.53 -11.48 18.34
CA ILE A 265 14.76 -10.71 17.13
C ILE A 265 16.23 -10.31 17.11
N GLU A 266 16.95 -10.69 16.06
CA GLU A 266 18.34 -10.34 15.82
C GLU A 266 18.41 -9.40 14.60
N ASN A 267 18.97 -8.21 14.81
CA ASN A 267 19.21 -7.25 13.73
C ASN A 267 20.57 -7.55 13.08
N LEU A 268 20.53 -7.91 11.80
CA LEU A 268 21.74 -8.23 11.00
C LEU A 268 22.19 -7.01 10.16
N GLY A 269 21.71 -5.80 10.49
CA GLY A 269 22.00 -4.59 9.71
C GLY A 269 21.38 -4.69 8.31
N PHE A 270 22.18 -4.46 7.28
CA PHE A 270 21.71 -4.50 5.88
C PHE A 270 21.41 -5.92 5.37
N ASP A 271 21.86 -6.95 6.06
CA ASP A 271 21.52 -8.34 5.73
C ASP A 271 20.11 -8.72 6.22
N GLY A 272 19.39 -7.80 6.85
CA GLY A 272 18.00 -7.97 7.25
C GLY A 272 17.83 -8.31 8.73
N MET A 273 16.82 -9.10 9.03
CA MET A 273 16.41 -9.46 10.39
C MET A 273 16.31 -10.98 10.51
N LYS A 274 16.67 -11.53 11.66
CA LYS A 274 16.42 -12.92 11.99
C LYS A 274 15.49 -12.98 13.20
N ALA A 275 14.45 -13.81 13.13
CA ALA A 275 13.49 -13.91 14.21
C ALA A 275 13.03 -15.34 14.44
N HIS A 276 12.74 -15.64 15.70
CA HIS A 276 12.10 -16.88 16.11
C HIS A 276 10.60 -16.66 16.25
N PHE A 277 9.81 -17.40 15.48
CA PHE A 277 8.35 -17.28 15.41
C PHE A 277 7.70 -18.42 16.18
N VAL A 278 6.73 -18.08 17.01
CA VAL A 278 5.86 -19.02 17.72
C VAL A 278 4.44 -18.88 17.19
N THR A 279 3.84 -20.01 16.83
CA THR A 279 2.49 -20.07 16.26
C THR A 279 1.70 -21.24 16.86
N PRO A 280 0.36 -21.31 16.69
CA PRO A 280 -0.43 -22.44 17.15
C PRO A 280 -0.04 -23.79 16.51
N GLU A 281 0.55 -23.77 15.31
CA GLU A 281 0.94 -24.97 14.55
C GLU A 281 2.40 -25.39 14.81
N GLY A 282 3.17 -24.61 15.59
CA GLY A 282 4.56 -24.86 15.94
C GLY A 282 5.46 -23.64 15.83
N GLU A 283 6.77 -23.86 15.96
CA GLU A 283 7.78 -22.80 16.03
C GLU A 283 8.76 -22.93 14.86
N PHE A 284 9.34 -21.79 14.42
CA PHE A 284 10.36 -21.77 13.38
C PHE A 284 11.23 -20.52 13.43
N ASP A 285 12.47 -20.65 12.98
CA ASP A 285 13.33 -19.50 12.71
C ASP A 285 13.22 -19.09 11.25
N ALA A 286 13.21 -17.78 10.96
CA ALA A 286 13.29 -17.27 9.61
C ALA A 286 14.25 -16.09 9.50
N HIS A 287 14.91 -15.98 8.33
CA HIS A 287 15.72 -14.86 7.93
C HIS A 287 14.91 -13.97 6.95
N ILE A 288 14.57 -12.78 7.41
CA ILE A 288 13.89 -11.76 6.63
C ILE A 288 14.98 -10.91 5.98
N HIS A 289 15.22 -11.05 4.68
CA HIS A 289 16.29 -10.36 3.95
C HIS A 289 16.03 -8.86 3.74
N ILE A 290 15.07 -8.31 4.47
CA ILE A 290 14.68 -6.90 4.42
C ILE A 290 15.02 -6.26 5.78
N PRO A 291 15.89 -5.24 5.84
CA PRO A 291 16.26 -4.56 7.07
C PRO A 291 15.10 -3.85 7.78
N GLY A 292 15.22 -3.73 9.09
CA GLY A 292 14.30 -3.01 9.94
C GLY A 292 13.30 -3.90 10.66
N GLU A 293 13.16 -3.67 11.96
CA GLU A 293 12.32 -4.46 12.85
C GLU A 293 10.83 -4.48 12.41
N HIS A 294 10.35 -3.41 11.77
CA HIS A 294 8.99 -3.37 11.21
C HIS A 294 8.70 -4.49 10.21
N ASN A 295 9.74 -5.05 9.53
CA ASN A 295 9.58 -6.18 8.63
C ASN A 295 9.37 -7.51 9.37
N VAL A 296 9.79 -7.60 10.63
CA VAL A 296 9.42 -8.73 11.51
C VAL A 296 7.91 -8.69 11.80
N TYR A 297 7.33 -7.51 12.02
CA TYR A 297 5.88 -7.35 12.16
C TYR A 297 5.12 -7.71 10.87
N ASN A 298 5.64 -7.30 9.70
CA ASN A 298 5.07 -7.69 8.42
C ASN A 298 5.10 -9.22 8.23
N ALA A 299 6.19 -9.88 8.66
CA ALA A 299 6.33 -11.33 8.62
C ALA A 299 5.38 -12.04 9.59
N MET A 300 5.18 -11.51 10.81
CA MET A 300 4.18 -12.06 11.76
C MET A 300 2.76 -11.95 11.22
N ALA A 301 2.40 -10.81 10.61
CA ALA A 301 1.10 -10.63 9.95
C ALA A 301 0.94 -11.65 8.81
N ALA A 302 1.97 -11.85 7.98
CA ALA A 302 1.95 -12.81 6.89
C ALA A 302 1.85 -14.26 7.39
N ALA A 303 2.53 -14.61 8.48
CA ALA A 303 2.39 -15.91 9.12
C ALA A 303 0.97 -16.16 9.64
N ALA A 304 0.36 -15.16 10.30
CA ALA A 304 -1.02 -15.25 10.77
C ALA A 304 -2.00 -15.46 9.61
N VAL A 305 -1.86 -14.70 8.52
CA VAL A 305 -2.69 -14.85 7.31
C VAL A 305 -2.47 -16.21 6.64
N GLY A 306 -1.21 -16.65 6.53
CA GLY A 306 -0.85 -17.95 5.95
C GLY A 306 -1.53 -19.11 6.69
N LEU A 307 -1.49 -19.11 8.03
CA LEU A 307 -2.17 -20.11 8.86
C LEU A 307 -3.69 -20.10 8.64
N GLN A 308 -4.32 -18.91 8.57
CA GLN A 308 -5.75 -18.81 8.32
C GLN A 308 -6.17 -19.35 6.95
N LEU A 309 -5.28 -19.29 5.98
CA LEU A 309 -5.50 -19.86 4.63
C LEU A 309 -4.92 -21.28 4.47
N GLY A 310 -4.50 -21.92 5.58
CA GLY A 310 -4.11 -23.32 5.62
C GLY A 310 -2.74 -23.63 5.01
N LEU A 311 -1.80 -22.67 5.05
CA LEU A 311 -0.40 -22.93 4.71
C LEU A 311 0.28 -23.66 5.87
N THR A 312 1.23 -24.53 5.53
CA THR A 312 2.12 -25.16 6.49
C THR A 312 3.21 -24.19 6.96
N ILE A 313 3.81 -24.46 8.13
CA ILE A 313 4.95 -23.68 8.65
C ILE A 313 6.10 -23.63 7.63
N ALA A 314 6.36 -24.71 6.90
CA ALA A 314 7.43 -24.76 5.90
C ALA A 314 7.14 -23.79 4.72
N GLU A 315 5.90 -23.73 4.25
CA GLU A 315 5.47 -22.78 3.20
C GLU A 315 5.55 -21.35 3.72
N ILE A 316 5.07 -21.06 4.94
CA ILE A 316 5.14 -19.75 5.57
C ILE A 316 6.58 -19.28 5.69
N LYS A 317 7.46 -20.10 6.27
CA LYS A 317 8.89 -19.81 6.38
C LYS A 317 9.51 -19.51 5.01
N SER A 318 9.28 -20.38 4.03
CA SER A 318 9.79 -20.20 2.67
C SER A 318 9.34 -18.87 2.04
N GLY A 319 8.08 -18.48 2.24
CA GLY A 319 7.56 -17.22 1.72
C GLY A 319 8.14 -15.98 2.41
N ILE A 320 8.34 -16.04 3.73
CA ILE A 320 9.00 -14.97 4.49
C ILE A 320 10.45 -14.78 4.01
N GLU A 321 11.19 -15.85 3.83
CA GLU A 321 12.61 -15.83 3.40
C GLU A 321 12.78 -15.41 1.92
N LYS A 322 11.74 -15.53 1.08
CA LYS A 322 11.75 -15.11 -0.32
C LYS A 322 11.22 -13.70 -0.56
N ALA A 323 10.66 -13.06 0.47
CA ALA A 323 10.12 -11.72 0.31
C ALA A 323 11.22 -10.71 -0.05
N GLU A 324 10.93 -9.85 -1.02
CA GLU A 324 11.84 -8.84 -1.55
C GLU A 324 11.31 -7.42 -1.29
N THR A 325 12.20 -6.44 -1.34
CA THR A 325 11.83 -5.01 -1.31
C THR A 325 11.26 -4.58 -2.65
N ILE A 326 10.50 -3.49 -2.63
CA ILE A 326 10.04 -2.82 -3.85
C ILE A 326 10.63 -1.41 -3.92
N ALA A 327 10.73 -0.85 -5.13
CA ALA A 327 11.21 0.51 -5.34
C ALA A 327 10.46 1.53 -4.47
N GLY A 328 11.16 2.46 -3.86
CA GLY A 328 10.60 3.46 -2.95
C GLY A 328 10.26 2.98 -1.54
N ARG A 329 10.61 1.72 -1.18
CA ARG A 329 10.33 1.11 0.14
C ARG A 329 11.56 0.38 0.67
N THR A 330 12.46 1.14 1.32
CA THR A 330 13.72 0.63 1.85
C THR A 330 14.49 -0.19 0.80
N ASN A 331 14.53 0.30 -0.43
CA ASN A 331 15.18 -0.36 -1.55
C ASN A 331 16.65 0.04 -1.63
N PHE A 332 17.57 -0.92 -1.68
CA PHE A 332 18.99 -0.68 -1.67
C PHE A 332 19.54 -0.64 -3.11
N ILE A 333 20.03 0.52 -3.53
CA ILE A 333 20.63 0.75 -4.84
C ILE A 333 22.14 0.95 -4.66
N LYS A 334 22.95 0.13 -5.30
CA LYS A 334 24.41 0.31 -5.33
C LYS A 334 24.78 1.07 -6.59
N THR A 335 25.38 2.23 -6.42
CA THR A 335 25.78 3.12 -7.53
C THR A 335 27.03 3.89 -7.17
N HIS A 336 27.96 4.07 -8.11
CA HIS A 336 29.19 4.87 -7.95
C HIS A 336 30.01 4.59 -6.67
N GLY A 337 30.04 3.31 -6.22
CA GLY A 337 30.70 2.93 -4.96
C GLY A 337 29.93 3.32 -3.69
N MET A 338 28.74 3.91 -3.82
CA MET A 338 27.83 4.28 -2.73
C MET A 338 26.69 3.28 -2.59
N THR A 339 25.95 3.38 -1.49
CA THR A 339 24.67 2.69 -1.29
C THR A 339 23.58 3.73 -1.06
N VAL A 340 22.57 3.76 -1.91
CA VAL A 340 21.38 4.61 -1.76
C VAL A 340 20.25 3.74 -1.21
N ILE A 341 19.66 4.16 -0.10
CA ILE A 341 18.43 3.59 0.46
C ILE A 341 17.27 4.42 -0.08
N ASP A 342 16.62 3.92 -1.13
CA ASP A 342 15.44 4.53 -1.72
C ASP A 342 14.21 4.18 -0.87
N ASP A 343 13.73 5.14 -0.08
CA ASP A 343 12.52 5.03 0.72
C ASP A 343 11.61 6.26 0.53
N CYS A 344 11.59 6.78 -0.71
CA CYS A 344 11.01 8.06 -1.06
C CYS A 344 9.57 7.99 -1.59
N TYR A 345 8.85 6.87 -1.41
CA TYR A 345 7.45 6.77 -1.82
C TYR A 345 6.55 7.70 -1.01
N ASN A 346 6.68 7.72 0.32
CA ASN A 346 5.96 8.62 1.22
C ASN A 346 6.68 8.71 2.58
N ALA A 347 6.33 9.72 3.37
CA ALA A 347 6.92 9.95 4.68
C ALA A 347 5.85 10.25 5.76
N ASN A 348 6.08 9.73 6.95
CA ASN A 348 5.41 10.10 8.19
C ASN A 348 6.38 9.87 9.36
N PRO A 349 6.11 10.39 10.57
CA PRO A 349 7.09 10.37 11.68
C PRO A 349 7.60 8.97 12.02
N VAL A 350 6.74 7.96 12.03
CA VAL A 350 7.12 6.58 12.37
C VAL A 350 8.01 5.98 11.29
N SER A 351 7.64 6.10 10.02
CA SER A 351 8.44 5.57 8.92
C SER A 351 9.78 6.29 8.75
N MET A 352 9.83 7.60 9.01
CA MET A 352 11.07 8.39 8.99
C MET A 352 12.05 7.87 10.05
N LYS A 353 11.61 7.73 11.31
CA LYS A 353 12.43 7.22 12.41
C LYS A 353 12.94 5.81 12.14
N SER A 354 12.08 4.91 11.61
CA SER A 354 12.48 3.55 11.24
C SER A 354 13.54 3.51 10.13
N SER A 355 13.44 4.39 9.13
CA SER A 355 14.42 4.45 8.03
C SER A 355 15.76 5.04 8.50
N ILE A 356 15.74 6.01 9.42
CA ILE A 356 16.94 6.57 10.06
C ILE A 356 17.63 5.49 10.89
N GLU A 357 16.89 4.67 11.63
CA GLU A 357 17.43 3.52 12.36
C GLU A 357 18.12 2.52 11.40
N VAL A 358 17.47 2.18 10.28
CA VAL A 358 18.11 1.32 9.26
C VAL A 358 19.40 1.94 8.74
N LEU A 359 19.41 3.26 8.45
CA LEU A 359 20.61 3.96 8.00
C LEU A 359 21.74 3.90 9.03
N SER A 360 21.44 3.98 10.32
CA SER A 360 22.45 3.97 11.40
C SER A 360 23.29 2.68 11.46
N HIS A 361 22.78 1.58 10.90
CA HIS A 361 23.50 0.31 10.81
C HIS A 361 24.51 0.24 9.63
N ALA A 362 24.59 1.28 8.81
CA ALA A 362 25.54 1.32 7.71
C ALA A 362 27.00 1.39 8.21
N LYS A 363 27.88 0.76 7.45
CA LYS A 363 29.33 0.90 7.66
C LYS A 363 29.83 2.13 6.90
N GLY A 364 30.56 3.03 7.56
CA GLY A 364 31.12 4.24 6.95
C GLY A 364 30.23 5.47 7.18
N ARG A 365 30.34 6.45 6.29
CA ARG A 365 29.65 7.74 6.44
C ARG A 365 28.16 7.59 6.06
N THR A 366 27.27 8.04 6.93
CA THR A 366 25.82 8.01 6.74
C THR A 366 25.29 9.40 6.43
N ILE A 367 24.41 9.50 5.43
CA ILE A 367 23.79 10.74 4.98
C ILE A 367 22.27 10.54 4.95
N ALA A 368 21.53 11.31 5.75
CA ALA A 368 20.08 11.36 5.67
C ALA A 368 19.65 12.51 4.77
N VAL A 369 18.92 12.22 3.69
CA VAL A 369 18.34 13.20 2.77
C VAL A 369 16.84 13.21 2.97
N LEU A 370 16.34 14.19 3.71
CA LEU A 370 14.97 14.21 4.22
C LEU A 370 14.19 15.42 3.69
N GLY A 371 12.97 15.19 3.22
CA GLY A 371 12.04 16.24 2.82
C GLY A 371 10.80 16.29 3.70
N ASP A 372 9.95 17.30 3.48
CA ASP A 372 8.77 17.53 4.30
C ASP A 372 7.83 16.33 4.35
N MET A 373 7.21 16.14 5.51
CA MET A 373 6.08 15.22 5.72
C MET A 373 4.77 16.00 5.59
N GLY A 374 3.83 15.49 4.79
CA GLY A 374 2.51 16.10 4.61
C GLY A 374 1.44 15.56 5.56
N GLU A 375 0.30 16.25 5.61
CA GLU A 375 -0.96 15.82 6.24
C GLU A 375 -0.86 15.57 7.77
N LEU A 376 0.03 16.28 8.46
CA LEU A 376 0.26 16.11 9.90
C LEU A 376 -0.59 17.06 10.77
N GLY A 377 -1.34 17.98 10.16
CA GLY A 377 -2.19 18.94 10.87
C GLY A 377 -1.40 19.91 11.76
N SER A 378 -1.96 20.29 12.90
CA SER A 378 -1.36 21.30 13.80
C SER A 378 -0.01 20.89 14.41
N ASP A 379 0.31 19.62 14.45
CA ASP A 379 1.52 19.08 15.09
C ASP A 379 2.71 18.94 14.13
N GLU A 380 2.56 19.38 12.87
CA GLU A 380 3.55 19.21 11.80
C GLU A 380 4.97 19.62 12.23
N LYS A 381 5.16 20.81 12.81
CA LYS A 381 6.48 21.30 13.25
C LYS A 381 7.10 20.41 14.33
N LYS A 382 6.30 20.06 15.34
CA LYS A 382 6.73 19.18 16.43
C LYS A 382 7.17 17.82 15.90
N LEU A 383 6.38 17.23 15.01
CA LEU A 383 6.65 15.91 14.46
C LEU A 383 7.88 15.91 13.54
N HIS A 384 8.14 16.99 12.78
CA HIS A 384 9.40 17.17 12.05
C HIS A 384 10.59 17.30 13.01
N HIS A 385 10.46 18.11 14.08
CA HIS A 385 11.49 18.25 15.10
C HIS A 385 11.88 16.90 15.72
N GLU A 386 10.91 16.10 16.13
CA GLU A 386 11.13 14.75 16.68
C GLU A 386 11.84 13.79 15.71
N VAL A 387 11.63 13.92 14.40
CA VAL A 387 12.40 13.17 13.39
C VAL A 387 13.83 13.68 13.32
N GLY A 388 14.04 14.99 13.44
CA GLY A 388 15.38 15.57 13.56
C GLY A 388 16.12 15.05 14.79
N GLU A 389 15.46 14.98 15.96
CA GLU A 389 16.04 14.36 17.15
C GLU A 389 16.53 12.94 16.86
N ALA A 390 15.73 12.13 16.13
CA ALA A 390 16.13 10.77 15.77
C ALA A 390 17.40 10.73 14.89
N VAL A 391 17.63 11.72 14.03
CA VAL A 391 18.90 11.84 13.27
C VAL A 391 20.09 11.98 14.21
N GLY A 392 19.99 12.88 15.21
CA GLY A 392 21.04 13.09 16.21
C GLY A 392 21.23 11.88 17.14
N GLU A 393 20.16 11.29 17.64
CA GLU A 393 20.18 10.13 18.54
C GLU A 393 20.76 8.87 17.89
N ASN A 394 20.56 8.69 16.57
CA ASN A 394 21.13 7.60 15.79
C ASN A 394 22.53 7.91 15.24
N HIS A 395 23.17 9.01 15.64
CA HIS A 395 24.52 9.39 15.26
C HIS A 395 24.75 9.42 13.74
N ILE A 396 23.75 9.89 12.99
CA ILE A 396 23.88 10.07 11.53
C ILE A 396 24.92 11.18 11.27
N HIS A 397 25.87 10.94 10.37
CA HIS A 397 26.98 11.89 10.17
C HIS A 397 26.52 13.18 9.50
N THR A 398 25.60 13.10 8.54
CA THR A 398 25.18 14.27 7.77
C THR A 398 23.67 14.26 7.54
N LEU A 399 23.04 15.41 7.68
CA LEU A 399 21.64 15.65 7.33
C LEU A 399 21.56 16.68 6.19
N PHE A 400 20.98 16.26 5.06
CA PHE A 400 20.47 17.15 4.02
C PHE A 400 18.97 17.25 4.18
N ALA A 401 18.44 18.44 4.41
CA ALA A 401 17.03 18.67 4.67
C ALA A 401 16.47 19.68 3.67
N ALA A 402 15.37 19.33 2.95
CA ALA A 402 14.74 20.22 1.98
C ALA A 402 13.24 20.37 2.19
N GLY A 403 12.78 21.61 2.20
CA GLY A 403 11.38 21.99 2.37
C GLY A 403 11.18 23.05 3.44
N GLU A 404 9.98 23.58 3.55
CA GLU A 404 9.65 24.63 4.52
C GLU A 404 9.71 24.13 5.97
N LEU A 405 9.19 22.90 6.22
CA LEU A 405 9.16 22.27 7.53
C LEU A 405 10.46 21.52 7.85
N ALA A 406 11.29 21.25 6.85
CA ALA A 406 12.54 20.53 7.01
C ALA A 406 13.57 21.28 7.88
N LYS A 407 13.40 22.60 8.12
CA LYS A 407 14.17 23.35 9.12
C LYS A 407 14.01 22.82 10.54
N GLU A 408 12.87 22.20 10.86
CA GLU A 408 12.61 21.60 12.16
C GLU A 408 13.45 20.32 12.36
N TYR A 409 13.74 19.56 11.26
CA TYR A 409 14.71 18.46 11.33
C TYR A 409 16.09 18.96 11.72
N ALA A 410 16.54 20.07 11.11
CA ALA A 410 17.82 20.67 11.42
C ALA A 410 17.90 21.10 12.89
N ALA A 411 16.85 21.71 13.43
CA ALA A 411 16.75 22.12 14.82
C ALA A 411 16.80 20.91 15.77
N GLY A 412 15.99 19.87 15.52
CA GLY A 412 15.96 18.66 16.34
C GLY A 412 17.28 17.88 16.33
N ALA A 413 17.92 17.76 15.16
CA ALA A 413 19.22 17.10 15.05
C ALA A 413 20.31 17.85 15.84
N ALA A 414 20.36 19.18 15.73
CA ALA A 414 21.32 20.02 16.45
C ALA A 414 21.10 19.99 17.97
N GLU A 415 19.87 19.81 18.42
CA GLU A 415 19.54 19.69 19.85
C GLU A 415 20.12 18.40 20.47
N LYS A 416 20.08 17.29 19.71
CA LYS A 416 20.54 15.97 20.22
C LYS A 416 22.01 15.70 19.98
N SER A 417 22.62 16.28 18.96
CA SER A 417 24.03 16.04 18.65
C SER A 417 24.66 17.24 17.93
N SER A 418 25.78 17.74 18.46
CA SER A 418 26.61 18.76 17.80
C SER A 418 27.48 18.19 16.67
N ASP A 419 27.54 16.87 16.52
CA ASP A 419 28.43 16.20 15.60
C ASP A 419 27.79 15.93 14.22
N VAL A 420 26.48 16.21 14.09
CA VAL A 420 25.75 16.11 12.81
C VAL A 420 26.12 17.29 11.92
N ASP A 421 26.66 17.04 10.73
CA ASP A 421 26.85 18.05 9.69
C ASP A 421 25.51 18.34 9.00
N ILE A 422 24.96 19.55 9.20
CA ILE A 422 23.58 19.88 8.84
C ILE A 422 23.56 20.85 7.65
N HIS A 423 22.89 20.45 6.57
CA HIS A 423 22.65 21.23 5.36
C HIS A 423 21.15 21.39 5.13
N TYR A 424 20.64 22.62 5.26
CA TYR A 424 19.23 22.94 5.06
C TYR A 424 19.01 23.76 3.78
N PHE A 425 17.96 23.43 3.04
CA PHE A 425 17.55 24.08 1.80
C PHE A 425 16.04 24.26 1.77
N GLU A 426 15.56 25.35 1.20
CA GLU A 426 14.13 25.52 0.92
C GLU A 426 13.72 24.74 -0.34
N ASP A 427 14.67 24.59 -1.29
CA ASP A 427 14.43 24.01 -2.60
C ASP A 427 15.15 22.66 -2.76
N ARG A 428 14.41 21.64 -3.23
CA ARG A 428 14.94 20.29 -3.47
C ARG A 428 16.00 20.26 -4.56
N GLU A 429 15.85 21.05 -5.63
CA GLU A 429 16.79 21.01 -6.77
C GLU A 429 18.14 21.59 -6.39
N ILE A 430 18.15 22.68 -5.62
CA ILE A 430 19.37 23.26 -5.04
C ILE A 430 20.03 22.25 -4.08
N MET A 431 19.24 21.64 -3.20
CA MET A 431 19.74 20.58 -2.31
C MET A 431 20.37 19.44 -3.12
N THR A 432 19.74 18.99 -4.19
CA THR A 432 20.25 17.88 -5.00
C THR A 432 21.60 18.21 -5.63
N GLN A 433 21.79 19.44 -6.15
CA GLN A 433 23.05 19.87 -6.72
C GLN A 433 24.20 19.89 -5.69
N GLU A 434 23.93 20.40 -4.49
CA GLU A 434 24.89 20.39 -3.40
C GLU A 434 25.19 18.96 -2.92
N LEU A 435 24.18 18.11 -2.81
CA LEU A 435 24.32 16.70 -2.43
C LEU A 435 25.24 15.96 -3.41
N LEU A 436 25.06 16.12 -4.74
CA LEU A 436 25.88 15.50 -5.77
C LEU A 436 27.36 15.91 -5.69
N SER A 437 27.66 17.14 -5.25
CA SER A 437 29.00 17.60 -5.02
C SER A 437 29.63 17.12 -3.70
N TYR A 438 28.81 16.72 -2.75
CA TYR A 438 29.19 16.35 -1.40
C TYR A 438 29.46 14.85 -1.22
N VAL A 439 28.69 14.01 -1.92
CA VAL A 439 28.77 12.54 -1.79
C VAL A 439 30.04 11.96 -2.37
N LYS A 440 30.46 10.83 -1.83
CA LYS A 440 31.68 10.12 -2.29
C LYS A 440 31.53 8.61 -2.12
N GLU A 441 32.42 7.89 -2.74
CA GLU A 441 32.56 6.44 -2.61
C GLU A 441 32.60 6.02 -1.12
N GLY A 442 31.85 4.97 -0.75
CA GLY A 442 31.72 4.46 0.61
C GLY A 442 30.58 5.07 1.40
N ASP A 443 29.89 6.11 0.88
CA ASP A 443 28.73 6.70 1.56
C ASP A 443 27.51 5.78 1.51
N THR A 444 26.69 5.84 2.57
CA THR A 444 25.34 5.31 2.59
C THR A 444 24.35 6.46 2.76
N ILE A 445 23.41 6.56 1.83
CA ILE A 445 22.52 7.71 1.68
C ILE A 445 21.07 7.22 1.79
N LEU A 446 20.33 7.68 2.80
CA LEU A 446 18.88 7.50 2.88
C LEU A 446 18.17 8.65 2.18
N VAL A 447 17.26 8.36 1.26
CA VAL A 447 16.42 9.37 0.60
C VAL A 447 14.95 9.13 0.99
N LYS A 448 14.32 10.10 1.68
CA LYS A 448 12.94 9.96 2.15
C LYS A 448 12.20 11.28 2.27
N ALA A 449 10.99 11.35 1.70
CA ALA A 449 10.07 12.48 1.80
C ALA A 449 8.64 12.05 1.48
N SER A 450 7.68 12.93 1.74
CA SER A 450 6.32 12.77 1.23
C SER A 450 6.27 12.84 -0.29
N HIS A 451 5.30 12.18 -0.88
CA HIS A 451 5.18 12.00 -2.34
C HIS A 451 5.21 13.32 -3.13
N PHE A 452 4.57 14.38 -2.61
CA PHE A 452 4.51 15.68 -3.27
C PHE A 452 5.89 16.38 -3.39
N MET A 453 6.90 15.96 -2.61
CA MET A 453 8.26 16.47 -2.66
C MET A 453 9.06 15.94 -3.85
N GLU A 454 8.55 14.93 -4.57
CA GLU A 454 9.17 14.33 -5.76
C GLU A 454 10.61 13.84 -5.55
N PHE A 455 10.95 13.30 -4.41
CA PHE A 455 12.28 12.78 -4.05
C PHE A 455 12.76 11.57 -4.88
N PRO A 456 11.94 10.81 -5.63
CA PRO A 456 12.46 9.90 -6.64
C PRO A 456 13.45 10.55 -7.61
N LYS A 457 13.30 11.85 -7.91
CA LYS A 457 14.25 12.60 -8.74
C LYS A 457 15.65 12.74 -8.10
N VAL A 458 15.72 12.78 -6.76
CA VAL A 458 17.00 12.78 -6.02
C VAL A 458 17.68 11.41 -6.15
N VAL A 459 16.90 10.32 -6.03
CA VAL A 459 17.43 8.95 -6.21
C VAL A 459 17.93 8.74 -7.65
N GLU A 460 17.19 9.21 -8.64
CA GLU A 460 17.58 9.18 -10.05
C GLU A 460 18.90 9.92 -10.26
N ALA A 461 19.01 11.16 -9.79
CA ALA A 461 20.24 11.98 -9.92
C ALA A 461 21.46 11.36 -9.22
N LEU A 462 21.27 10.65 -8.08
CA LEU A 462 22.36 9.91 -7.42
C LEU A 462 22.78 8.64 -8.18
N SER A 463 21.94 8.17 -9.09
CA SER A 463 22.14 6.91 -9.82
C SER A 463 22.71 7.11 -11.24
N GLU A 464 22.57 8.33 -11.81
CA GLU A 464 23.15 8.74 -13.09
C GLU A 464 24.68 8.98 -13.00
#